data_796219bcbbdbeadf0689ebcabf502b35
#
_entry.id   796219bcbbdbeadf0689ebcabf502b35
#
_cell.length_a   1.000
_cell.length_b   1.000
_cell.length_c   1.000
_cell.angle_alpha   90.00
_cell.angle_beta   90.00
_cell.angle_gamma   90.00
#
_symmetry.space_group_name_H-M   'P 1'
#
loop_
_entity.id
_entity.type
_entity.pdbx_description
1 polymer ?
#
loop_
_entity_poly.entity_id
_entity_poly.type
_entity_poly.pdbx_seq_one_letter_code
_entity_poly.pdbx_strand_id
1 'polypeptide(L)'
;MINVPTNNFNAIIVNDTSDYPEWVRGHGAHRIATHLRENGYSVLVIDFSSALNIHIWEEILKVSIGPDTRFVGFSSSWWPYRNKTGNQLPIPSNGSHDPEEVRRVRAMFGNNGQNTLTESAFLGKAKPWVDLVKKYNSKTKILLGGVKIDWYADFPADHFMAGYGEVQILDFLQQPKRIWNTLINHDSSAESKNWGWVESFTSYTKYDQIRSDELMTLEIARGCRFSCLFCAWPLIGKKDIAKYVKESKSLYTELLDNYTKWGITDYWIADDTFNDSTEKLKCVAEVVKLLPFKPKFRCYIRIDLIVTHPEQAQLLLDIGVNTVFVGIETFHPKSAKVIGKGMDSEKRKQALYHVQKIWGDQVRVQGGYIIGLPHEAYADICKSHAWFMQPDCPVHDIFYFPLIITPPELYPNKPTSELERSYEKYGYVITKENMHIGQWTKNDDSDITSFIQSNAIAKALNTNIQNKIKLSTVNNFRRHYSETNIIKDPTTEYFPNLLTMLKRDAEIVKVNTV
;
A
#
# COMPACT_ATOMS: atom_id res chain seq x y z
N MET A 1 -20.60 -37.52 -2.06
CA MET A 1 -19.61 -36.44 -2.30
C MET A 1 -18.47 -37.07 -3.10
N ILE A 2 -18.19 -36.57 -4.29
CA ILE A 2 -17.03 -37.01 -5.09
C ILE A 2 -15.78 -36.59 -4.31
N ASN A 3 -14.95 -37.57 -3.92
CA ASN A 3 -13.73 -37.32 -3.15
C ASN A 3 -12.69 -36.71 -4.10
N VAL A 4 -12.76 -35.38 -4.33
CA VAL A 4 -11.79 -34.65 -5.16
C VAL A 4 -10.52 -34.49 -4.34
N PRO A 5 -9.34 -34.81 -4.88
CA PRO A 5 -8.08 -34.56 -4.19
C PRO A 5 -7.93 -33.07 -3.86
N THR A 6 -7.48 -32.76 -2.66
CA THR A 6 -7.27 -31.37 -2.22
C THR A 6 -5.93 -31.21 -1.51
N ASN A 7 -5.31 -30.05 -1.65
CA ASN A 7 -4.10 -29.67 -0.91
C ASN A 7 -4.37 -29.41 0.59
N ASN A 8 -5.64 -29.24 0.96
CA ASN A 8 -6.08 -29.07 2.36
C ASN A 8 -5.28 -28.01 3.13
N PHE A 9 -5.13 -26.81 2.55
CA PHE A 9 -4.44 -25.71 3.22
C PHE A 9 -5.15 -25.33 4.52
N ASN A 10 -4.39 -25.07 5.58
CA ASN A 10 -4.96 -24.60 6.85
C ASN A 10 -5.57 -23.20 6.72
N ALA A 11 -5.01 -22.37 5.83
CA ALA A 11 -5.49 -21.03 5.56
C ALA A 11 -5.33 -20.66 4.08
N ILE A 12 -6.26 -19.86 3.59
CA ILE A 12 -6.16 -19.21 2.27
C ILE A 12 -6.30 -17.70 2.49
N ILE A 13 -5.36 -16.90 1.99
CA ILE A 13 -5.40 -15.45 2.08
C ILE A 13 -5.59 -14.87 0.69
N VAL A 14 -6.70 -14.17 0.51
CA VAL A 14 -7.06 -13.50 -0.74
C VAL A 14 -6.61 -12.06 -0.65
N ASN A 15 -5.71 -11.69 -1.54
CA ASN A 15 -5.08 -10.39 -1.59
C ASN A 15 -5.35 -9.71 -2.92
N ASP A 16 -5.35 -8.41 -2.93
CA ASP A 16 -5.47 -7.63 -4.14
C ASP A 16 -4.41 -6.53 -4.17
N THR A 17 -3.99 -6.20 -5.34
CA THR A 17 -2.99 -5.17 -5.55
C THR A 17 -3.55 -4.04 -6.38
N SER A 18 -4.85 -3.87 -6.33
CA SER A 18 -5.69 -3.03 -7.17
C SER A 18 -5.02 -1.77 -7.75
N ASP A 19 -5.61 -1.29 -8.80
CA ASP A 19 -5.63 0.08 -9.33
C ASP A 19 -4.33 0.67 -9.86
N TYR A 20 -3.18 0.01 -9.75
CA TYR A 20 -1.97 0.48 -10.42
C TYR A 20 -1.73 -0.27 -11.73
N PRO A 21 -1.26 0.43 -12.78
CA PRO A 21 -0.78 -0.26 -13.97
C PRO A 21 0.40 -1.19 -13.68
N GLU A 22 0.95 -1.09 -12.47
CA GLU A 22 1.99 -1.95 -11.93
C GLU A 22 1.37 -2.89 -10.93
N TRP A 23 1.21 -4.14 -11.32
CA TRP A 23 0.75 -5.20 -10.43
C TRP A 23 1.78 -5.47 -9.34
N VAL A 24 1.77 -4.67 -8.27
CA VAL A 24 2.63 -4.84 -7.10
C VAL A 24 1.91 -5.69 -6.06
N ARG A 25 2.54 -6.73 -5.56
CA ARG A 25 1.93 -7.63 -4.58
C ARG A 25 1.75 -6.96 -3.23
N GLY A 26 0.62 -7.16 -2.60
CA GLY A 26 0.35 -6.66 -1.26
C GLY A 26 1.17 -7.40 -0.21
N HIS A 27 2.16 -6.73 0.36
CA HIS A 27 3.13 -7.30 1.31
C HIS A 27 2.48 -7.95 2.54
N GLY A 28 1.44 -7.31 3.12
CA GLY A 28 0.82 -7.77 4.36
C GLY A 28 0.28 -9.21 4.32
N ALA A 29 -0.30 -9.63 3.19
CA ALA A 29 -0.79 -11.00 3.02
C ALA A 29 0.35 -12.02 3.07
N HIS A 30 1.45 -11.76 2.36
CA HIS A 30 2.63 -12.63 2.33
C HIS A 30 3.36 -12.62 3.68
N ARG A 31 3.37 -11.49 4.37
CA ARG A 31 3.95 -11.38 5.70
C ARG A 31 3.21 -12.25 6.71
N ILE A 32 1.88 -12.18 6.72
CA ILE A 32 1.02 -13.05 7.55
C ILE A 32 1.23 -14.52 7.17
N ALA A 33 1.22 -14.83 5.87
CA ALA A 33 1.40 -16.20 5.40
C ALA A 33 2.77 -16.77 5.83
N THR A 34 3.84 -15.97 5.75
CA THR A 34 5.16 -16.39 6.21
C THR A 34 5.15 -16.70 7.70
N HIS A 35 4.60 -15.82 8.52
CA HIS A 35 4.53 -16.02 9.97
C HIS A 35 3.73 -17.28 10.33
N LEU A 36 2.63 -17.55 9.65
CA LEU A 36 1.85 -18.76 9.85
C LEU A 36 2.61 -20.02 9.40
N ARG A 37 3.32 -19.97 8.27
CA ARG A 37 4.14 -21.08 7.76
C ARG A 37 5.29 -21.41 8.72
N GLU A 38 5.95 -20.41 9.30
CA GLU A 38 6.98 -20.58 10.34
C GLU A 38 6.43 -21.26 11.60
N ASN A 39 5.13 -21.15 11.85
CA ASN A 39 4.42 -21.82 12.95
C ASN A 39 3.73 -23.12 12.53
N GLY A 40 4.12 -23.72 11.40
CA GLY A 40 3.71 -25.04 10.96
C GLY A 40 2.36 -25.13 10.22
N TYR A 41 1.77 -23.99 9.83
CA TYR A 41 0.52 -23.98 9.06
C TYR A 41 0.77 -23.91 7.56
N SER A 42 0.02 -24.68 6.80
CA SER A 42 0.02 -24.58 5.33
C SER A 42 -0.86 -23.42 4.89
N VAL A 43 -0.30 -22.45 4.15
CA VAL A 43 -1.00 -21.24 3.76
C VAL A 43 -0.85 -20.98 2.26
N LEU A 44 -1.97 -20.79 1.58
CA LEU A 44 -2.03 -20.34 0.19
C LEU A 44 -2.33 -18.84 0.18
N VAL A 45 -1.54 -18.03 -0.54
CA VAL A 45 -1.86 -16.64 -0.86
C VAL A 45 -2.34 -16.59 -2.31
N ILE A 46 -3.41 -15.86 -2.55
CA ILE A 46 -3.97 -15.62 -3.89
C ILE A 46 -3.91 -14.11 -4.10
N ASP A 47 -3.01 -13.67 -4.95
CA ASP A 47 -2.87 -12.29 -5.37
C ASP A 47 -3.82 -11.94 -6.52
N PHE A 48 -3.92 -10.67 -6.86
CA PHE A 48 -4.64 -10.16 -8.03
C PHE A 48 -6.13 -10.53 -8.06
N SER A 49 -6.77 -10.56 -6.90
CA SER A 49 -8.16 -11.04 -6.78
C SER A 49 -9.17 -10.21 -7.59
N SER A 50 -8.87 -8.95 -7.91
CA SER A 50 -9.69 -8.12 -8.81
C SER A 50 -9.79 -8.69 -10.23
N ALA A 51 -8.75 -9.39 -10.69
CA ALA A 51 -8.73 -10.05 -11.99
C ALA A 51 -9.31 -11.48 -11.95
N LEU A 52 -9.57 -12.02 -10.76
CA LEU A 52 -10.07 -13.40 -10.58
C LEU A 52 -11.58 -13.48 -10.85
N ASN A 53 -12.00 -14.36 -11.73
CA ASN A 53 -13.42 -14.62 -11.94
C ASN A 53 -13.94 -15.76 -11.05
N ILE A 54 -15.29 -15.82 -10.90
CA ILE A 54 -15.95 -16.77 -9.98
C ILE A 54 -15.70 -18.24 -10.33
N HIS A 55 -15.53 -18.58 -11.60
CA HIS A 55 -15.30 -19.96 -12.04
C HIS A 55 -13.89 -20.41 -11.68
N ILE A 56 -12.88 -19.57 -11.92
CA ILE A 56 -11.50 -19.84 -11.51
C ILE A 56 -11.41 -19.90 -9.98
N TRP A 57 -12.12 -19.03 -9.28
CA TRP A 57 -12.22 -19.07 -7.82
C TRP A 57 -12.75 -20.41 -7.33
N GLU A 58 -13.87 -20.87 -7.90
CA GLU A 58 -14.44 -22.16 -7.55
C GLU A 58 -13.47 -23.32 -7.81
N GLU A 59 -12.77 -23.33 -8.94
CA GLU A 59 -11.78 -24.37 -9.26
C GLU A 59 -10.58 -24.36 -8.29
N ILE A 60 -10.11 -23.17 -7.88
CA ILE A 60 -9.06 -23.07 -6.85
C ILE A 60 -9.56 -23.62 -5.52
N LEU A 61 -10.77 -23.26 -5.08
CA LEU A 61 -11.34 -23.74 -3.82
C LEU A 61 -11.47 -25.25 -3.79
N LYS A 62 -11.93 -25.85 -4.89
CA LYS A 62 -12.06 -27.30 -5.05
C LYS A 62 -10.81 -28.09 -4.69
N VAL A 63 -9.64 -27.57 -5.09
CA VAL A 63 -8.34 -28.24 -4.92
C VAL A 63 -7.53 -27.72 -3.75
N SER A 64 -8.03 -26.70 -3.04
CA SER A 64 -7.31 -26.03 -1.95
C SER A 64 -7.97 -26.22 -0.59
N ILE A 65 -9.31 -26.19 -0.54
CA ILE A 65 -10.07 -26.37 0.72
C ILE A 65 -10.21 -27.85 1.06
N GLY A 66 -9.94 -28.16 2.31
CA GLY A 66 -10.15 -29.48 2.89
C GLY A 66 -10.67 -29.41 4.32
N PRO A 67 -10.72 -30.58 5.02
CA PRO A 67 -11.20 -30.65 6.40
C PRO A 67 -10.43 -29.77 7.40
N ASP A 68 -9.13 -29.54 7.14
CA ASP A 68 -8.27 -28.79 8.03
C ASP A 68 -8.20 -27.29 7.68
N THR A 69 -8.93 -26.85 6.65
CA THR A 69 -9.01 -25.43 6.29
C THR A 69 -9.79 -24.65 7.35
N ARG A 70 -9.08 -23.87 8.13
CA ARG A 70 -9.62 -23.12 9.27
C ARG A 70 -10.26 -21.82 8.83
N PHE A 71 -9.61 -21.08 7.91
CA PHE A 71 -10.16 -19.83 7.42
C PHE A 71 -9.79 -19.52 5.98
N VAL A 72 -10.62 -18.67 5.37
CA VAL A 72 -10.29 -17.89 4.18
C VAL A 72 -10.32 -16.42 4.60
N GLY A 73 -9.17 -15.74 4.50
CA GLY A 73 -9.00 -14.35 4.86
C GLY A 73 -8.98 -13.44 3.62
N PHE A 74 -9.62 -12.29 3.71
CA PHE A 74 -9.62 -11.27 2.68
C PHE A 74 -8.90 -10.02 3.19
N SER A 75 -8.00 -9.46 2.37
CA SER A 75 -7.32 -8.20 2.68
C SER A 75 -8.20 -7.02 2.29
N SER A 76 -8.43 -6.09 3.23
CA SER A 76 -9.19 -4.86 2.96
C SER A 76 -8.34 -3.73 2.39
N SER A 77 -7.01 -3.89 2.31
CA SER A 77 -6.10 -2.78 2.02
C SER A 77 -6.27 -2.21 0.62
N TRP A 78 -6.67 -3.01 -0.35
CA TRP A 78 -6.66 -2.68 -1.77
C TRP A 78 -7.98 -2.90 -2.49
N TRP A 79 -9.04 -3.30 -1.79
CA TRP A 79 -10.31 -3.61 -2.42
C TRP A 79 -11.11 -2.34 -2.77
N PRO A 80 -11.71 -2.23 -3.95
CA PRO A 80 -12.63 -1.15 -4.28
C PRO A 80 -13.91 -1.26 -3.46
N TYR A 81 -14.29 -0.18 -2.79
CA TYR A 81 -15.42 -0.13 -1.85
C TYR A 81 -16.63 0.63 -2.40
N ARG A 82 -17.82 0.17 -2.01
CA ARG A 82 -19.08 0.94 -2.09
C ARG A 82 -19.74 1.02 -0.71
N ASN A 83 -20.19 2.21 -0.34
CA ASN A 83 -20.98 2.39 0.87
C ASN A 83 -22.39 1.80 0.70
N LYS A 84 -23.17 1.74 1.79
CA LYS A 84 -24.56 1.23 1.82
C LYS A 84 -25.50 1.92 0.82
N THR A 85 -25.19 3.12 0.38
CA THR A 85 -25.97 3.88 -0.61
C THR A 85 -25.58 3.57 -2.05
N GLY A 86 -24.63 2.68 -2.28
CA GLY A 86 -24.14 2.33 -3.61
C GLY A 86 -23.18 3.35 -4.22
N ASN A 87 -22.85 4.44 -3.51
CA ASN A 87 -21.90 5.42 -3.96
C ASN A 87 -20.46 4.91 -3.72
N GLN A 88 -19.60 5.04 -4.72
CA GLN A 88 -18.19 4.76 -4.53
C GLN A 88 -17.63 5.75 -3.50
N LEU A 89 -17.02 5.23 -2.45
CA LEU A 89 -16.12 6.06 -1.68
C LEU A 89 -14.88 6.36 -2.55
N PRO A 90 -14.34 7.57 -2.44
CA PRO A 90 -13.20 7.96 -3.22
C PRO A 90 -12.06 6.97 -2.98
N ILE A 91 -11.55 6.41 -4.06
CA ILE A 91 -10.37 5.54 -4.01
C ILE A 91 -9.17 6.46 -3.80
N PRO A 92 -8.43 6.35 -2.71
CA PRO A 92 -7.31 7.26 -2.44
C PRO A 92 -6.05 6.87 -3.24
N SER A 93 -6.15 6.38 -4.46
CA SER A 93 -4.96 5.88 -5.15
C SER A 93 -4.20 6.94 -5.95
N ASN A 94 -4.84 8.07 -6.29
CA ASN A 94 -4.18 9.12 -7.08
C ASN A 94 -4.75 10.53 -6.87
N GLY A 95 -5.47 10.76 -5.78
CA GLY A 95 -6.05 12.08 -5.47
C GLY A 95 -7.24 12.46 -6.33
N SER A 96 -7.69 11.63 -7.24
CA SER A 96 -8.90 11.89 -8.03
C SER A 96 -10.08 11.13 -7.46
N HIS A 97 -11.13 11.88 -7.13
CA HIS A 97 -12.40 11.37 -6.60
C HIS A 97 -13.53 11.45 -7.62
N ASP A 98 -13.21 11.78 -8.87
CA ASP A 98 -14.17 11.82 -9.96
C ASP A 98 -14.41 10.42 -10.51
N PRO A 99 -15.63 9.88 -10.41
CA PRO A 99 -15.98 8.58 -10.96
C PRO A 99 -15.70 8.47 -12.47
N GLU A 100 -15.79 9.58 -13.18
CA GLU A 100 -15.56 9.63 -14.62
C GLU A 100 -14.06 9.59 -14.95
N GLU A 101 -13.22 10.18 -14.11
CA GLU A 101 -11.76 10.11 -14.26
C GLU A 101 -11.22 8.75 -13.82
N VAL A 102 -11.77 8.16 -12.78
CA VAL A 102 -11.49 6.76 -12.42
C VAL A 102 -11.87 5.83 -13.59
N ARG A 103 -13.00 6.07 -14.28
CA ARG A 103 -13.35 5.36 -15.51
C ARG A 103 -12.39 5.67 -16.66
N ARG A 104 -11.98 6.92 -16.82
CA ARG A 104 -11.03 7.35 -17.86
C ARG A 104 -9.63 6.76 -17.65
N VAL A 105 -9.13 6.80 -16.43
CA VAL A 105 -7.83 6.20 -16.09
C VAL A 105 -7.90 4.68 -16.31
N ARG A 106 -8.97 4.03 -15.91
CA ARG A 106 -9.21 2.60 -16.19
C ARG A 106 -9.34 2.30 -17.68
N ALA A 107 -10.02 3.17 -18.45
CA ALA A 107 -10.13 3.01 -19.91
C ALA A 107 -8.81 3.29 -20.66
N MET A 108 -7.95 4.19 -20.15
CA MET A 108 -6.63 4.45 -20.73
C MET A 108 -5.64 3.31 -20.49
N PHE A 109 -5.80 2.53 -19.43
CA PHE A 109 -4.90 1.43 -19.08
C PHE A 109 -5.38 0.06 -19.56
N GLY A 110 -6.34 0.06 -20.46
CA GLY A 110 -6.73 -1.10 -21.22
C GLY A 110 -7.62 -2.07 -20.48
N ASN A 111 -8.87 -1.89 -20.69
CA ASN A 111 -9.71 -3.04 -20.97
C ASN A 111 -10.83 -2.59 -21.90
N ASN A 112 -10.86 -3.18 -23.06
CA ASN A 112 -11.91 -3.02 -24.06
C ASN A 112 -13.29 -3.15 -23.42
N GLY A 113 -13.93 -2.03 -23.06
CA GLY A 113 -15.39 -1.89 -22.93
C GLY A 113 -16.14 -2.84 -21.97
N GLN A 114 -15.50 -3.75 -21.27
CA GLN A 114 -16.12 -4.74 -20.38
C GLN A 114 -15.83 -4.50 -18.91
N ASN A 115 -15.65 -3.27 -18.50
CA ASN A 115 -15.40 -2.89 -17.10
C ASN A 115 -16.68 -2.79 -16.24
N THR A 116 -17.56 -3.70 -16.42
CA THR A 116 -18.59 -4.02 -15.45
C THR A 116 -18.04 -4.73 -14.19
N LEU A 117 -16.75 -5.05 -14.18
CA LEU A 117 -16.12 -5.81 -13.09
C LEU A 117 -15.86 -4.98 -11.82
N THR A 118 -15.71 -3.69 -11.91
CA THR A 118 -15.24 -2.90 -10.77
C THR A 118 -16.34 -2.39 -9.86
N GLU A 119 -17.53 -2.18 -10.36
CA GLU A 119 -18.59 -1.55 -9.58
C GLU A 119 -19.59 -2.52 -8.95
N SER A 120 -20.06 -3.48 -9.72
CA SER A 120 -20.91 -4.55 -9.21
C SER A 120 -20.06 -5.67 -8.61
N ALA A 121 -18.75 -5.62 -8.85
CA ALA A 121 -17.93 -6.78 -8.71
C ALA A 121 -17.71 -7.15 -7.27
N PHE A 122 -17.50 -6.22 -6.36
CA PHE A 122 -17.05 -6.63 -5.05
C PHE A 122 -18.18 -6.94 -4.07
N LEU A 123 -19.12 -6.04 -3.82
CA LEU A 123 -20.23 -6.38 -2.93
C LEU A 123 -21.17 -7.43 -3.56
N GLY A 124 -21.37 -7.37 -4.87
CA GLY A 124 -22.05 -8.43 -5.59
C GLY A 124 -21.27 -9.75 -5.66
N LYS A 125 -19.94 -9.70 -5.58
CA LYS A 125 -19.04 -10.86 -5.55
C LYS A 125 -18.78 -11.38 -4.14
N ALA A 126 -18.72 -10.54 -3.13
CA ALA A 126 -18.33 -10.95 -1.78
C ALA A 126 -19.19 -12.11 -1.28
N LYS A 127 -20.50 -11.97 -1.37
CA LYS A 127 -21.40 -13.05 -0.94
C LYS A 127 -21.25 -14.34 -1.75
N PRO A 128 -21.29 -14.34 -3.10
CA PRO A 128 -21.06 -15.56 -3.90
C PRO A 128 -19.70 -16.21 -3.62
N TRP A 129 -18.67 -15.41 -3.39
CA TRP A 129 -17.33 -15.91 -3.08
C TRP A 129 -17.29 -16.61 -1.72
N VAL A 130 -17.92 -16.02 -0.71
CA VAL A 130 -18.05 -16.60 0.62
C VAL A 130 -18.94 -17.82 0.58
N ASP A 131 -20.05 -17.79 -0.15
CA ASP A 131 -20.96 -18.94 -0.30
C ASP A 131 -20.22 -20.15 -0.91
N LEU A 132 -19.34 -19.93 -1.88
CA LEU A 132 -18.49 -21.01 -2.43
C LEU A 132 -17.53 -21.58 -1.39
N VAL A 133 -16.88 -20.76 -0.57
CA VAL A 133 -16.05 -21.26 0.54
C VAL A 133 -16.87 -22.16 1.47
N LYS A 134 -18.04 -21.69 1.89
CA LYS A 134 -18.95 -22.44 2.79
C LYS A 134 -19.52 -23.71 2.13
N LYS A 135 -19.67 -23.72 0.81
CA LYS A 135 -20.07 -24.90 0.03
C LYS A 135 -19.05 -26.03 0.13
N TYR A 136 -17.75 -25.71 0.06
CA TYR A 136 -16.68 -26.71 0.14
C TYR A 136 -16.36 -27.13 1.58
N ASN A 137 -16.39 -26.19 2.52
CA ASN A 137 -16.27 -26.49 3.94
C ASN A 137 -17.04 -25.46 4.78
N SER A 138 -18.22 -25.85 5.27
CA SER A 138 -19.09 -24.96 6.07
C SER A 138 -18.48 -24.50 7.39
N LYS A 139 -17.45 -25.21 7.90
CA LYS A 139 -16.75 -24.88 9.15
C LYS A 139 -15.66 -23.84 8.95
N THR A 140 -15.16 -23.66 7.72
CA THR A 140 -14.14 -22.66 7.39
C THR A 140 -14.64 -21.26 7.74
N LYS A 141 -13.87 -20.52 8.51
CA LYS A 141 -14.19 -19.15 8.89
C LYS A 141 -13.82 -18.16 7.81
N ILE A 142 -14.58 -17.09 7.70
CA ILE A 142 -14.32 -15.98 6.80
C ILE A 142 -13.77 -14.82 7.63
N LEU A 143 -12.57 -14.36 7.31
CA LEU A 143 -11.92 -13.26 7.97
C LEU A 143 -11.79 -12.07 7.01
N LEU A 144 -11.99 -10.86 7.50
CA LEU A 144 -11.63 -9.64 6.78
C LEU A 144 -10.63 -8.86 7.63
N GLY A 145 -9.45 -8.58 7.09
CA GLY A 145 -8.40 -7.88 7.81
C GLY A 145 -7.82 -6.70 7.06
N GLY A 146 -7.14 -5.83 7.78
CA GLY A 146 -6.42 -4.68 7.24
C GLY A 146 -6.97 -3.34 7.73
N VAL A 147 -6.39 -2.26 7.20
CA VAL A 147 -6.66 -0.88 7.69
C VAL A 147 -8.00 -0.30 7.25
N LYS A 148 -8.70 -0.95 6.32
CA LYS A 148 -9.96 -0.45 5.76
C LYS A 148 -11.18 -1.28 6.18
N ILE A 149 -11.10 -2.03 7.26
CA ILE A 149 -12.20 -2.92 7.69
C ILE A 149 -13.51 -2.18 7.92
N ASP A 150 -13.45 -0.95 8.45
CA ASP A 150 -14.65 -0.13 8.68
C ASP A 150 -15.40 0.21 7.40
N TRP A 151 -14.70 0.26 6.27
CA TRP A 151 -15.31 0.53 4.96
C TRP A 151 -16.11 -0.65 4.43
N TYR A 152 -15.93 -1.82 5.03
CA TYR A 152 -16.51 -3.10 4.61
C TYR A 152 -17.40 -3.72 5.68
N ALA A 153 -18.07 -2.90 6.48
CA ALA A 153 -18.95 -3.37 7.57
C ALA A 153 -20.02 -4.39 7.10
N ASP A 154 -20.42 -4.31 5.83
CA ASP A 154 -21.41 -5.22 5.21
C ASP A 154 -20.77 -6.46 4.53
N PHE A 155 -19.45 -6.64 4.62
CA PHE A 155 -18.80 -7.83 4.11
C PHE A 155 -19.25 -9.06 4.93
N PRO A 156 -19.60 -10.19 4.30
CA PRO A 156 -20.11 -11.37 5.00
C PRO A 156 -18.99 -12.16 5.70
N ALA A 157 -18.20 -11.48 6.56
CA ALA A 157 -17.17 -12.10 7.37
C ALA A 157 -17.72 -12.66 8.67
N ASP A 158 -17.15 -13.79 9.12
CA ASP A 158 -17.35 -14.27 10.47
C ASP A 158 -16.64 -13.35 11.50
N HIS A 159 -15.45 -12.82 11.11
CA HIS A 159 -14.66 -11.94 11.95
C HIS A 159 -13.95 -10.84 11.15
N PHE A 160 -13.82 -9.67 11.77
CA PHE A 160 -13.05 -8.53 11.28
C PHE A 160 -11.79 -8.38 12.15
N MET A 161 -10.63 -8.21 11.52
CA MET A 161 -9.35 -8.09 12.22
C MET A 161 -8.74 -6.72 11.98
N ALA A 162 -8.72 -5.89 13.01
CA ALA A 162 -8.13 -4.56 12.99
C ALA A 162 -6.67 -4.59 13.44
N GLY A 163 -5.80 -3.83 12.77
CA GLY A 163 -4.38 -3.73 13.10
C GLY A 163 -3.49 -4.71 12.33
N TYR A 164 -2.31 -4.98 12.85
CA TYR A 164 -1.38 -5.95 12.27
C TYR A 164 -1.89 -7.38 12.50
N GLY A 165 -1.98 -8.15 11.43
CA GLY A 165 -2.68 -9.43 11.44
C GLY A 165 -1.86 -10.64 11.92
N GLU A 166 -0.54 -10.56 12.00
CA GLU A 166 0.34 -11.72 12.20
C GLU A 166 0.02 -12.47 13.50
N VAL A 167 0.05 -11.78 14.62
CA VAL A 167 -0.20 -12.38 15.94
C VAL A 167 -1.66 -12.77 16.09
N GLN A 168 -2.59 -11.91 15.70
CA GLN A 168 -4.02 -12.15 15.82
C GLN A 168 -4.47 -13.41 15.08
N ILE A 169 -3.98 -13.58 13.85
CA ILE A 169 -4.36 -14.72 13.01
C ILE A 169 -3.70 -16.00 13.51
N LEU A 170 -2.47 -15.91 14.02
CA LEU A 170 -1.81 -17.04 14.65
C LEU A 170 -2.58 -17.50 15.91
N ASP A 171 -2.93 -16.57 16.81
CA ASP A 171 -3.74 -16.87 17.99
C ASP A 171 -5.09 -17.49 17.61
N PHE A 172 -5.73 -16.98 16.57
CA PHE A 172 -6.99 -17.51 16.06
C PHE A 172 -6.85 -18.97 15.62
N LEU A 173 -5.75 -19.34 15.00
CA LEU A 173 -5.47 -20.72 14.60
C LEU A 173 -5.12 -21.62 15.78
N GLN A 174 -4.35 -21.11 16.74
CA GLN A 174 -3.88 -21.87 17.91
C GLN A 174 -4.96 -22.11 18.96
N GLN A 175 -5.97 -21.24 19.02
CA GLN A 175 -7.04 -21.29 20.01
C GLN A 175 -8.43 -21.56 19.39
N PRO A 176 -8.64 -22.69 18.70
CA PRO A 176 -9.87 -22.95 17.95
C PRO A 176 -11.13 -23.09 18.82
N LYS A 177 -10.96 -23.33 20.12
CA LYS A 177 -12.07 -23.46 21.07
C LYS A 177 -12.44 -22.13 21.75
N ARG A 178 -11.63 -21.09 21.57
CA ARG A 178 -11.93 -19.76 22.09
C ARG A 178 -13.12 -19.17 21.35
N ILE A 179 -14.02 -18.53 22.06
CA ILE A 179 -15.07 -17.71 21.47
C ILE A 179 -14.44 -16.38 21.08
N TRP A 180 -14.49 -16.06 19.81
CA TRP A 180 -13.95 -14.83 19.25
C TRP A 180 -15.10 -13.83 19.01
N ASN A 181 -14.87 -12.57 19.34
CA ASN A 181 -15.79 -11.50 18.94
C ASN A 181 -15.78 -11.31 17.44
N THR A 182 -16.86 -10.77 16.89
CA THR A 182 -16.91 -10.43 15.45
C THR A 182 -15.80 -9.46 15.07
N LEU A 183 -15.51 -8.47 15.92
CA LEU A 183 -14.36 -7.58 15.78
C LEU A 183 -13.25 -8.06 16.73
N ILE A 184 -12.11 -8.39 16.15
CA ILE A 184 -10.87 -8.70 16.87
C ILE A 184 -9.97 -7.50 16.69
N ASN A 185 -9.83 -6.73 17.77
CA ASN A 185 -8.98 -5.54 17.79
C ASN A 185 -7.76 -5.80 18.67
N HIS A 186 -6.62 -5.42 18.17
CA HIS A 186 -5.36 -5.58 18.84
C HIS A 186 -4.67 -4.23 19.00
N ASP A 187 -4.16 -3.95 20.18
CA ASP A 187 -3.28 -2.82 20.38
C ASP A 187 -1.94 -3.10 19.70
N SER A 188 -1.83 -2.64 18.46
CA SER A 188 -0.63 -2.82 17.63
C SER A 188 0.65 -2.30 18.30
N SER A 189 0.54 -1.38 19.27
CA SER A 189 1.70 -0.83 19.96
C SER A 189 2.31 -1.81 20.98
N ALA A 190 1.50 -2.66 21.59
CA ALA A 190 1.96 -3.66 22.57
C ALA A 190 2.57 -4.88 21.89
N GLU A 191 2.02 -5.32 20.78
CA GLU A 191 2.37 -6.57 20.12
C GLU A 191 3.57 -6.48 19.20
N SER A 192 3.75 -5.38 18.49
CA SER A 192 4.94 -5.17 17.70
C SER A 192 6.23 -5.22 18.54
N LYS A 193 6.10 -5.18 19.87
CA LYS A 193 7.21 -5.34 20.80
C LYS A 193 7.56 -6.80 21.14
N ASN A 194 6.62 -7.73 20.96
CA ASN A 194 6.73 -9.08 21.57
C ASN A 194 6.82 -10.25 20.60
N TRP A 195 6.63 -10.06 19.30
CA TRP A 195 6.65 -11.18 18.34
C TRP A 195 7.87 -11.25 17.42
N GLY A 196 8.86 -10.38 17.68
CA GLY A 196 10.13 -10.44 16.95
C GLY A 196 10.05 -10.06 15.47
N TRP A 197 9.13 -9.13 15.10
CA TRP A 197 9.01 -8.76 13.69
C TRP A 197 10.32 -8.19 13.10
N VAL A 198 11.13 -7.52 13.90
CA VAL A 198 12.44 -6.97 13.50
C VAL A 198 13.43 -8.06 13.09
N GLU A 199 13.29 -9.24 13.67
CA GLU A 199 14.09 -10.43 13.38
C GLU A 199 13.51 -11.27 12.24
N SER A 200 12.32 -10.91 11.75
CA SER A 200 11.57 -11.69 10.79
C SER A 200 11.80 -11.23 9.35
N PHE A 201 11.46 -12.06 8.38
CA PHE A 201 11.51 -11.73 6.96
C PHE A 201 10.29 -12.32 6.24
N THR A 202 10.02 -11.85 5.03
CA THR A 202 8.94 -12.38 4.20
C THR A 202 9.50 -13.42 3.23
N SER A 203 8.84 -14.57 3.15
CA SER A 203 9.20 -15.63 2.22
C SER A 203 8.03 -16.00 1.31
N TYR A 204 8.37 -16.42 0.11
CA TYR A 204 7.42 -16.81 -0.93
C TYR A 204 7.52 -18.30 -1.24
N THR A 205 6.44 -18.87 -1.76
CA THR A 205 6.34 -20.27 -2.15
C THR A 205 6.18 -20.40 -3.66
N LYS A 206 6.28 -21.60 -4.18
CA LYS A 206 6.00 -21.88 -5.60
C LYS A 206 4.60 -21.43 -6.06
N TYR A 207 3.60 -21.44 -5.16
CA TYR A 207 2.24 -21.01 -5.48
C TYR A 207 2.11 -19.51 -5.69
N ASP A 208 3.02 -18.73 -5.13
CA ASP A 208 3.03 -17.28 -5.31
C ASP A 208 3.51 -16.88 -6.73
N GLN A 209 4.18 -17.80 -7.45
CA GLN A 209 4.62 -17.65 -8.85
C GLN A 209 5.34 -16.33 -9.11
N ILE A 210 6.32 -16.06 -8.27
CA ILE A 210 7.13 -14.84 -8.36
C ILE A 210 7.95 -14.86 -9.64
N ARG A 211 8.00 -13.73 -10.33
CA ARG A 211 8.79 -13.53 -11.56
C ARG A 211 9.99 -12.63 -11.26
N SER A 212 11.09 -12.88 -11.92
CA SER A 212 12.33 -12.11 -11.74
C SER A 212 12.25 -10.64 -12.17
N ASP A 213 11.25 -10.29 -12.96
CA ASP A 213 10.99 -8.93 -13.45
C ASP A 213 9.95 -8.17 -12.63
N GLU A 214 9.46 -8.73 -11.52
CA GLU A 214 8.51 -8.06 -10.63
C GLU A 214 9.17 -6.99 -9.76
N LEU A 215 8.42 -5.91 -9.49
CA LEU A 215 8.71 -4.96 -8.42
C LEU A 215 8.16 -5.54 -7.10
N MET A 216 9.05 -5.99 -6.23
CA MET A 216 8.65 -6.62 -4.98
C MET A 216 8.52 -5.60 -3.85
N THR A 217 7.46 -5.70 -3.05
CA THR A 217 7.33 -4.88 -1.84
C THR A 217 8.23 -5.41 -0.73
N LEU A 218 8.98 -4.51 -0.10
CA LEU A 218 9.90 -4.79 1.00
C LEU A 218 9.58 -3.88 2.19
N GLU A 219 9.42 -4.46 3.37
CA GLU A 219 9.25 -3.74 4.62
C GLU A 219 10.57 -3.75 5.40
N ILE A 220 11.19 -2.57 5.60
CA ILE A 220 12.43 -2.41 6.37
C ILE A 220 12.12 -1.81 7.75
N ALA A 221 11.10 -0.94 7.84
CA ALA A 221 10.71 -0.33 9.10
C ALA A 221 9.18 -0.28 9.26
N ARG A 222 8.71 -0.42 10.50
CA ARG A 222 7.29 -0.25 10.87
C ARG A 222 7.08 1.04 11.63
N GLY A 223 6.29 1.92 11.05
CA GLY A 223 5.94 3.21 11.59
C GLY A 223 6.94 4.30 11.26
N CYS A 224 6.56 5.53 11.56
CA CYS A 224 7.31 6.73 11.27
C CYS A 224 7.67 7.47 12.56
N ARG A 225 8.88 8.06 12.62
CA ARG A 225 9.35 8.85 13.78
C ARG A 225 8.69 10.22 13.89
N PHE A 226 7.98 10.64 12.85
CA PHE A 226 7.38 11.97 12.75
C PHE A 226 5.88 11.92 13.03
N SER A 227 5.35 13.07 13.48
CA SER A 227 3.94 13.29 13.77
C SER A 227 3.37 14.39 12.89
N CYS A 228 3.43 14.20 11.56
CA CYS A 228 2.83 15.14 10.63
C CYS A 228 1.33 15.25 10.87
N LEU A 229 0.81 16.48 10.95
CA LEU A 229 -0.57 16.77 11.32
C LEU A 229 -1.62 15.96 10.54
N PHE A 230 -1.41 15.82 9.24
CA PHE A 230 -2.34 15.18 8.30
C PHE A 230 -2.13 13.66 8.16
N CYS A 231 -1.05 13.12 8.76
CA CYS A 231 -0.68 11.74 8.54
C CYS A 231 -1.38 10.82 9.55
N ALA A 232 -2.14 9.88 9.03
CA ALA A 232 -2.84 8.87 9.82
C ALA A 232 -2.00 7.58 10.02
N TRP A 233 -0.86 7.47 9.37
CA TRP A 233 0.00 6.29 9.51
C TRP A 233 0.66 6.28 10.86
N PRO A 234 0.39 5.22 11.57
CA PRO A 234 0.46 5.25 13.01
C PRO A 234 1.87 4.95 13.47
N LEU A 235 1.99 4.89 14.70
CA LEU A 235 3.17 4.45 15.42
C LEU A 235 4.25 5.47 15.44
N ILE A 236 3.76 6.55 15.38
CA ILE A 236 4.19 7.86 15.72
C ILE A 236 5.07 7.78 16.97
N GLY A 237 6.27 8.33 16.85
CA GLY A 237 7.12 8.54 18.00
C GLY A 237 8.00 7.37 18.43
N LYS A 238 8.16 6.34 17.64
CA LYS A 238 9.24 5.37 17.87
C LYS A 238 10.58 6.03 17.61
N LYS A 239 11.42 6.07 18.65
CA LYS A 239 12.74 6.71 18.59
C LYS A 239 13.89 5.70 18.59
N ASP A 240 13.65 4.52 19.13
CA ASP A 240 14.66 3.46 19.23
C ASP A 240 14.62 2.61 17.96
N ILE A 241 15.67 2.72 17.16
CA ILE A 241 15.80 2.04 15.86
C ILE A 241 15.67 0.52 16.00
N ALA A 242 16.19 -0.07 17.07
CA ALA A 242 16.13 -1.51 17.31
C ALA A 242 14.71 -2.05 17.52
N LYS A 243 13.71 -1.17 17.68
CA LYS A 243 12.31 -1.57 17.93
C LYS A 243 11.40 -1.46 16.71
N TYR A 244 11.85 -0.74 15.67
CA TYR A 244 10.99 -0.52 14.50
C TYR A 244 11.70 -0.73 13.15
N VAL A 245 13.00 -0.99 13.16
CA VAL A 245 13.77 -1.31 11.95
C VAL A 245 14.14 -2.78 11.97
N LYS A 246 14.00 -3.45 10.85
CA LYS A 246 14.38 -4.85 10.64
C LYS A 246 15.87 -5.03 10.89
N GLU A 247 16.25 -6.13 11.54
CA GLU A 247 17.64 -6.47 11.77
C GLU A 247 18.40 -6.69 10.46
N SER A 248 19.66 -6.29 10.42
CA SER A 248 20.52 -6.45 9.24
C SER A 248 20.60 -7.89 8.74
N LYS A 249 20.62 -8.87 9.66
CA LYS A 249 20.62 -10.30 9.30
C LYS A 249 19.35 -10.71 8.60
N SER A 250 18.19 -10.28 9.10
CA SER A 250 16.89 -10.61 8.52
C SER A 250 16.69 -9.94 7.18
N LEU A 251 17.10 -8.68 7.05
CA LEU A 251 17.08 -7.96 5.78
C LEU A 251 17.98 -8.63 4.73
N TYR A 252 19.20 -9.00 5.12
CA TYR A 252 20.13 -9.73 4.25
C TYR A 252 19.53 -11.05 3.77
N THR A 253 18.98 -11.83 4.71
CA THR A 253 18.34 -13.12 4.41
C THR A 253 17.19 -12.96 3.42
N GLU A 254 16.30 -11.97 3.63
CA GLU A 254 15.16 -11.72 2.75
C GLU A 254 15.59 -11.33 1.33
N LEU A 255 16.54 -10.40 1.21
CA LEU A 255 17.04 -9.96 -0.08
C LEU A 255 17.76 -11.07 -0.83
N LEU A 256 18.61 -11.83 -0.13
CA LEU A 256 19.35 -12.97 -0.72
C LEU A 256 18.40 -14.10 -1.14
N ASP A 257 17.39 -14.42 -0.32
CA ASP A 257 16.40 -15.45 -0.60
C ASP A 257 15.56 -15.09 -1.83
N ASN A 258 15.09 -13.86 -1.89
CA ASN A 258 14.35 -13.33 -3.03
C ASN A 258 15.18 -13.37 -4.34
N TYR A 259 16.46 -13.03 -4.27
CA TYR A 259 17.35 -13.08 -5.42
C TYR A 259 17.64 -14.53 -5.84
N THR A 260 18.02 -15.39 -4.90
CA THR A 260 18.45 -16.76 -5.23
C THR A 260 17.31 -17.66 -5.70
N LYS A 261 16.11 -17.50 -5.13
CA LYS A 261 14.94 -18.31 -5.48
C LYS A 261 14.19 -17.76 -6.69
N TRP A 262 14.10 -16.44 -6.81
CA TRP A 262 13.18 -15.80 -7.73
C TRP A 262 13.85 -14.82 -8.72
N GLY A 263 15.13 -14.48 -8.51
CA GLY A 263 15.85 -13.53 -9.35
C GLY A 263 15.45 -12.07 -9.12
N ILE A 264 14.79 -11.74 -8.02
CA ILE A 264 14.30 -10.39 -7.73
C ILE A 264 15.45 -9.46 -7.38
N THR A 265 15.46 -8.29 -8.05
CA THR A 265 16.42 -7.20 -7.81
C THR A 265 15.77 -5.86 -7.53
N ASP A 266 14.49 -5.69 -7.88
CA ASP A 266 13.77 -4.43 -7.83
C ASP A 266 12.75 -4.44 -6.67
N TYR A 267 12.81 -3.42 -5.80
CA TYR A 267 12.02 -3.36 -4.59
C TYR A 267 11.34 -2.01 -4.40
N TRP A 268 10.08 -2.06 -3.96
CA TRP A 268 9.38 -0.93 -3.37
C TRP A 268 9.46 -1.02 -1.86
N ILE A 269 10.13 -0.07 -1.22
CA ILE A 269 10.20 -0.01 0.23
C ILE A 269 8.88 0.55 0.77
N ALA A 270 8.19 -0.24 1.57
CA ALA A 270 6.89 0.08 2.16
C ALA A 270 6.96 1.01 3.38
N ASP A 271 8.16 1.41 3.79
CA ASP A 271 8.35 2.31 4.93
C ASP A 271 7.68 3.67 4.69
N ASP A 272 7.02 4.22 5.69
CA ASP A 272 6.41 5.56 5.62
C ASP A 272 7.43 6.70 5.39
N THR A 273 8.68 6.51 5.85
CA THR A 273 9.82 7.40 5.59
C THR A 273 11.10 6.59 5.66
N PHE A 274 11.70 6.34 4.50
CA PHE A 274 12.89 5.50 4.45
C PHE A 274 14.11 6.16 5.08
N ASN A 275 14.28 7.45 4.88
CA ASN A 275 15.42 8.22 5.40
C ASN A 275 15.20 8.86 6.77
N ASP A 276 14.31 8.31 7.60
CA ASP A 276 13.99 8.87 8.93
C ASP A 276 15.16 8.82 9.91
N SER A 277 16.19 8.02 9.63
CA SER A 277 17.42 7.91 10.42
C SER A 277 18.62 7.64 9.52
N THR A 278 19.69 8.41 9.69
CA THR A 278 20.98 8.15 9.01
C THR A 278 21.58 6.81 9.44
N GLU A 279 21.34 6.40 10.68
CA GLU A 279 21.77 5.11 11.21
C GLU A 279 21.07 3.95 10.47
N LYS A 280 19.76 4.04 10.25
CA LYS A 280 19.03 3.06 9.43
C LYS A 280 19.62 2.94 8.03
N LEU A 281 19.87 4.07 7.36
CA LEU A 281 20.49 4.06 6.03
C LEU A 281 21.87 3.40 6.03
N LYS A 282 22.71 3.65 7.05
CA LYS A 282 24.01 2.99 7.19
C LYS A 282 23.87 1.48 7.36
N CYS A 283 22.94 1.02 8.21
CA CYS A 283 22.65 -0.41 8.37
C CYS A 283 22.25 -1.07 7.05
N VAL A 284 21.36 -0.43 6.29
CA VAL A 284 20.92 -0.95 4.99
C VAL A 284 22.09 -0.95 3.98
N ALA A 285 22.91 0.09 3.96
CA ALA A 285 24.08 0.17 3.09
C ALA A 285 25.08 -0.97 3.36
N GLU A 286 25.33 -1.30 4.64
CA GLU A 286 26.18 -2.44 4.99
C GLU A 286 25.60 -3.77 4.53
N VAL A 287 24.28 -3.96 4.65
CA VAL A 287 23.61 -5.16 4.13
C VAL A 287 23.77 -5.27 2.62
N VAL A 288 23.52 -4.17 1.89
CA VAL A 288 23.61 -4.15 0.42
C VAL A 288 25.02 -4.48 -0.08
N LYS A 289 26.07 -4.02 0.61
CA LYS A 289 27.48 -4.35 0.28
C LYS A 289 27.80 -5.85 0.34
N LEU A 290 27.07 -6.60 1.17
CA LEU A 290 27.28 -8.04 1.33
C LEU A 290 26.53 -8.88 0.29
N LEU A 291 25.60 -8.30 -0.45
CA LEU A 291 24.79 -9.02 -1.43
C LEU A 291 25.59 -9.32 -2.70
N PRO A 292 25.37 -10.49 -3.34
CA PRO A 292 26.02 -10.84 -4.62
C PRO A 292 25.41 -10.10 -5.84
N PHE A 293 24.46 -9.20 -5.62
CA PHE A 293 23.81 -8.39 -6.63
C PHE A 293 23.57 -6.98 -6.09
N LYS A 294 23.28 -6.03 -6.97
CA LYS A 294 22.93 -4.66 -6.60
C LYS A 294 21.41 -4.50 -6.68
N PRO A 295 20.69 -4.37 -5.54
CA PRO A 295 19.26 -4.11 -5.56
C PRO A 295 18.97 -2.69 -6.06
N LYS A 296 17.75 -2.50 -6.58
CA LYS A 296 17.19 -1.20 -6.93
C LYS A 296 16.01 -0.92 -6.01
N PHE A 297 16.03 0.24 -5.40
CA PHE A 297 15.00 0.61 -4.42
C PHE A 297 14.21 1.83 -4.86
N ARG A 298 12.91 1.78 -4.62
CA ARG A 298 11.99 2.92 -4.68
C ARG A 298 11.44 3.16 -3.28
N CYS A 299 11.42 4.41 -2.82
CA CYS A 299 11.06 4.70 -1.43
C CYS A 299 10.47 6.09 -1.23
N TYR A 300 9.77 6.26 -0.10
CA TYR A 300 9.34 7.55 0.40
C TYR A 300 10.43 8.19 1.25
N ILE A 301 10.72 9.47 1.00
CA ILE A 301 11.71 10.23 1.78
C ILE A 301 11.19 11.60 2.21
N ARG A 302 11.86 12.16 3.22
CA ARG A 302 11.72 13.55 3.64
C ARG A 302 12.95 14.34 3.25
N ILE A 303 12.76 15.40 2.47
CA ILE A 303 13.88 16.23 2.00
C ILE A 303 14.45 17.13 3.11
N ASP A 304 13.64 17.52 4.10
CA ASP A 304 14.09 18.28 5.25
C ASP A 304 15.14 17.55 6.10
N LEU A 305 15.17 16.22 6.06
CA LEU A 305 16.22 15.43 6.69
C LEU A 305 17.55 15.53 5.95
N ILE A 306 17.54 15.66 4.64
CA ILE A 306 18.76 15.85 3.85
C ILE A 306 19.34 17.26 4.07
N VAL A 307 18.51 18.25 4.40
CA VAL A 307 19.01 19.58 4.82
C VAL A 307 19.87 19.47 6.08
N THR A 308 19.45 18.64 7.05
CA THR A 308 20.17 18.46 8.33
C THR A 308 21.25 17.39 8.28
N HIS A 309 21.11 16.44 7.35
CA HIS A 309 21.99 15.29 7.17
C HIS A 309 22.34 15.13 5.68
N PRO A 310 23.14 16.02 5.09
CA PRO A 310 23.42 16.03 3.65
C PRO A 310 24.11 14.74 3.15
N GLU A 311 24.80 14.02 4.03
CA GLU A 311 25.39 12.71 3.75
C GLU A 311 24.36 11.64 3.35
N GLN A 312 23.09 11.80 3.72
CA GLN A 312 22.03 10.87 3.34
C GLN A 312 21.84 10.81 1.82
N ALA A 313 22.12 11.88 1.10
CA ALA A 313 22.00 11.88 -0.36
C ALA A 313 22.93 10.84 -0.99
N GLN A 314 24.19 10.77 -0.57
CA GLN A 314 25.14 9.78 -1.05
C GLN A 314 24.79 8.37 -0.57
N LEU A 315 24.39 8.23 0.71
CA LEU A 315 23.98 6.92 1.26
C LEU A 315 22.82 6.31 0.49
N LEU A 316 21.80 7.10 0.12
CA LEU A 316 20.66 6.63 -0.68
C LEU A 316 21.11 6.11 -2.05
N LEU A 317 22.04 6.82 -2.70
CA LEU A 317 22.62 6.37 -3.98
C LEU A 317 23.42 5.07 -3.82
N ASP A 318 24.25 4.98 -2.78
CA ASP A 318 25.09 3.81 -2.49
C ASP A 318 24.25 2.56 -2.19
N ILE A 319 23.12 2.72 -1.50
CA ILE A 319 22.13 1.67 -1.23
C ILE A 319 21.51 1.14 -2.53
N GLY A 320 21.46 1.94 -3.59
CA GLY A 320 20.83 1.58 -4.86
C GLY A 320 19.42 2.15 -5.02
N VAL A 321 19.10 3.23 -4.30
CA VAL A 321 17.85 3.96 -4.53
C VAL A 321 17.87 4.58 -5.93
N ASN A 322 16.86 4.27 -6.74
CA ASN A 322 16.70 4.78 -8.10
C ASN A 322 15.45 5.64 -8.31
N THR A 323 14.52 5.61 -7.36
CA THR A 323 13.33 6.45 -7.38
C THR A 323 12.96 6.85 -5.96
N VAL A 324 12.70 8.13 -5.76
CA VAL A 324 12.21 8.65 -4.48
C VAL A 324 10.89 9.39 -4.66
N PHE A 325 9.98 9.19 -3.72
CA PHE A 325 8.81 10.04 -3.56
C PHE A 325 9.05 10.96 -2.36
N VAL A 326 9.10 12.27 -2.63
CA VAL A 326 9.37 13.30 -1.63
C VAL A 326 8.06 13.90 -1.17
N GLY A 327 7.75 13.76 0.11
CA GLY A 327 6.64 14.49 0.73
C GLY A 327 6.98 15.98 0.87
N ILE A 328 6.73 16.77 -0.17
CA ILE A 328 6.92 18.23 -0.16
C ILE A 328 5.80 18.90 0.61
N GLU A 329 4.58 18.51 0.35
CA GLU A 329 3.30 18.89 0.94
C GLU A 329 2.94 20.36 0.70
N THR A 330 3.83 21.31 0.98
CA THR A 330 3.68 22.75 0.75
C THR A 330 5.01 23.47 0.83
N PHE A 331 5.14 24.59 0.13
CA PHE A 331 6.22 25.57 0.33
C PHE A 331 5.76 26.81 1.13
N HIS A 332 4.47 26.90 1.50
CA HIS A 332 3.98 28.01 2.30
C HIS A 332 4.46 27.91 3.77
N PRO A 333 5.16 28.93 4.34
CA PRO A 333 5.84 28.80 5.63
C PRO A 333 4.90 28.51 6.81
N LYS A 334 3.75 29.18 6.89
CA LYS A 334 2.77 28.96 7.98
C LYS A 334 2.18 27.56 7.89
N SER A 335 1.75 27.13 6.70
CA SER A 335 1.22 25.77 6.47
C SER A 335 2.25 24.72 6.83
N ALA A 336 3.50 24.87 6.36
CA ALA A 336 4.59 23.95 6.66
C ALA A 336 4.83 23.80 8.17
N LYS A 337 4.77 24.90 8.91
CA LYS A 337 4.89 24.90 10.37
C LYS A 337 3.74 24.14 11.03
N VAL A 338 2.50 24.40 10.62
CA VAL A 338 1.30 23.75 11.19
C VAL A 338 1.31 22.25 10.95
N ILE A 339 1.68 21.80 9.76
CA ILE A 339 1.67 20.38 9.42
C ILE A 339 2.90 19.59 9.89
N GLY A 340 3.84 20.22 10.61
CA GLY A 340 5.05 19.55 11.10
C GLY A 340 6.15 19.38 10.05
N LYS A 341 6.15 20.23 9.02
CA LYS A 341 7.19 20.35 7.98
C LYS A 341 7.87 21.73 8.04
N GLY A 342 8.01 22.30 9.23
CA GLY A 342 8.34 23.69 9.53
C GLY A 342 9.71 24.21 9.10
N MET A 343 10.46 23.45 8.32
CA MET A 343 11.71 23.92 7.76
C MET A 343 11.46 24.94 6.65
N ASP A 344 12.34 25.94 6.56
CA ASP A 344 12.37 26.95 5.51
C ASP A 344 12.25 26.33 4.11
N SER A 345 11.34 26.85 3.30
CA SER A 345 11.05 26.34 1.96
C SER A 345 12.24 26.49 1.01
N GLU A 346 13.02 27.56 1.13
CA GLU A 346 14.19 27.76 0.27
C GLU A 346 15.30 26.76 0.61
N LYS A 347 15.50 26.45 1.90
CA LYS A 347 16.44 25.38 2.30
C LYS A 347 16.01 24.02 1.74
N ARG A 348 14.70 23.72 1.72
CA ARG A 348 14.20 22.48 1.12
C ARG A 348 14.40 22.43 -0.40
N LYS A 349 14.20 23.54 -1.10
CA LYS A 349 14.51 23.65 -2.53
C LYS A 349 16.00 23.47 -2.79
N GLN A 350 16.86 24.13 -1.99
CA GLN A 350 18.32 23.96 -2.07
C GLN A 350 18.74 22.50 -1.85
N ALA A 351 18.10 21.79 -0.92
CA ALA A 351 18.36 20.36 -0.72
C ALA A 351 17.95 19.52 -1.93
N LEU A 352 16.86 19.88 -2.63
CA LEU A 352 16.47 19.22 -3.87
C LEU A 352 17.52 19.44 -4.98
N TYR A 353 18.06 20.64 -5.14
CA TYR A 353 19.19 20.89 -6.06
C TYR A 353 20.47 20.18 -5.60
N HIS A 354 20.71 20.07 -4.29
CA HIS A 354 21.85 19.32 -3.75
C HIS A 354 21.79 17.84 -4.13
N VAL A 355 20.64 17.19 -3.92
CA VAL A 355 20.48 15.77 -4.31
C VAL A 355 20.60 15.58 -5.81
N GLN A 356 20.11 16.51 -6.63
CA GLN A 356 20.26 16.44 -8.07
C GLN A 356 21.73 16.42 -8.52
N LYS A 357 22.60 17.21 -7.84
CA LYS A 357 24.04 17.22 -8.14
C LYS A 357 24.70 15.88 -7.83
N ILE A 358 24.23 15.16 -6.80
CA ILE A 358 24.79 13.86 -6.39
C ILE A 358 24.21 12.74 -7.24
N TRP A 359 22.90 12.76 -7.46
CA TRP A 359 22.18 11.68 -8.08
C TRP A 359 22.20 11.73 -9.61
N GLY A 360 22.26 12.92 -10.20
CA GLY A 360 22.14 13.10 -11.65
C GLY A 360 20.87 12.42 -12.19
N ASP A 361 21.02 11.69 -13.29
CA ASP A 361 19.93 10.93 -13.90
C ASP A 361 19.72 9.53 -13.27
N GLN A 362 20.50 9.16 -12.24
CA GLN A 362 20.41 7.84 -11.63
C GLN A 362 19.21 7.68 -10.71
N VAL A 363 18.69 8.79 -10.16
CA VAL A 363 17.56 8.76 -9.22
C VAL A 363 16.45 9.68 -9.71
N ARG A 364 15.29 9.10 -9.96
CA ARG A 364 14.08 9.86 -10.29
C ARG A 364 13.45 10.45 -9.03
N VAL A 365 13.22 11.74 -9.04
CA VAL A 365 12.60 12.48 -7.92
C VAL A 365 11.15 12.78 -8.25
N GLN A 366 10.23 12.20 -7.48
CA GLN A 366 8.80 12.47 -7.53
C GLN A 366 8.40 13.27 -6.29
N GLY A 367 7.46 14.19 -6.41
CA GLY A 367 7.01 15.04 -5.31
C GLY A 367 5.52 14.96 -5.08
N GLY A 368 5.09 14.98 -3.80
CA GLY A 368 3.69 15.15 -3.41
C GLY A 368 3.43 16.55 -2.86
N TYR A 369 2.34 17.17 -3.28
CA TYR A 369 1.89 18.49 -2.84
C TYR A 369 0.41 18.42 -2.44
N ILE A 370 0.07 18.94 -1.25
CA ILE A 370 -1.29 18.89 -0.72
C ILE A 370 -1.99 20.22 -0.91
N ILE A 371 -3.14 20.21 -1.57
CA ILE A 371 -3.98 21.40 -1.77
C ILE A 371 -5.03 21.48 -0.66
N GLY A 372 -5.20 22.66 -0.08
CA GLY A 372 -6.21 22.89 0.95
C GLY A 372 -5.68 22.85 2.38
N LEU A 373 -4.36 22.86 2.57
CA LEU A 373 -3.74 23.00 3.89
C LEU A 373 -4.11 24.34 4.56
N PRO A 374 -4.02 24.47 5.90
CA PRO A 374 -4.29 25.72 6.59
C PRO A 374 -3.39 26.85 6.08
N HIS A 375 -3.91 28.07 5.97
CA HIS A 375 -3.22 29.32 5.63
C HIS A 375 -2.66 29.42 4.21
N GLU A 376 -2.67 28.41 3.39
CA GLU A 376 -2.13 28.46 2.03
C GLU A 376 -3.16 28.96 1.04
N ALA A 377 -2.86 30.07 0.37
CA ALA A 377 -3.71 30.66 -0.65
C ALA A 377 -3.43 30.08 -2.05
N TYR A 378 -4.39 30.23 -2.97
CA TYR A 378 -4.22 29.80 -4.36
C TYR A 378 -2.99 30.44 -5.04
N ALA A 379 -2.71 31.70 -4.74
CA ALA A 379 -1.53 32.40 -5.24
C ALA A 379 -0.21 31.73 -4.82
N ASP A 380 -0.13 31.16 -3.61
CA ASP A 380 1.06 30.46 -3.12
C ASP A 380 1.25 29.12 -3.81
N ILE A 381 0.15 28.43 -4.10
CA ILE A 381 0.15 27.21 -4.89
C ILE A 381 0.63 27.49 -6.32
N CYS A 382 0.15 28.59 -6.94
CA CYS A 382 0.61 29.02 -8.27
C CYS A 382 2.11 29.32 -8.30
N LYS A 383 2.65 29.99 -7.28
CA LYS A 383 4.11 30.23 -7.15
C LYS A 383 4.89 28.92 -7.04
N SER A 384 4.39 27.98 -6.22
CA SER A 384 4.99 26.66 -6.07
C SER A 384 4.94 25.87 -7.39
N HIS A 385 3.80 25.89 -8.07
CA HIS A 385 3.63 25.26 -9.38
C HIS A 385 4.57 25.86 -10.43
N ALA A 386 4.69 27.18 -10.50
CA ALA A 386 5.60 27.85 -11.42
C ALA A 386 7.08 27.43 -11.17
N TRP A 387 7.47 27.20 -9.92
CA TRP A 387 8.79 26.67 -9.60
C TRP A 387 8.97 25.23 -10.11
N PHE A 388 7.97 24.36 -9.91
CA PHE A 388 8.03 22.98 -10.45
C PHE A 388 8.09 22.92 -11.98
N MET A 389 7.59 23.95 -12.66
CA MET A 389 7.59 24.03 -14.12
C MET A 389 8.87 24.64 -14.72
N GLN A 390 9.85 25.02 -13.90
CA GLN A 390 11.14 25.48 -14.39
C GLN A 390 11.91 24.35 -15.08
N PRO A 391 12.64 24.62 -16.16
CA PRO A 391 13.38 23.59 -16.90
C PRO A 391 14.46 22.87 -16.09
N ASP A 392 15.02 23.56 -15.09
CA ASP A 392 16.08 23.09 -14.20
C ASP A 392 15.55 22.58 -12.86
N CYS A 393 14.23 22.43 -12.71
CA CYS A 393 13.62 21.93 -11.49
C CYS A 393 14.10 20.50 -11.18
N PRO A 394 14.64 20.24 -9.99
CA PRO A 394 15.14 18.91 -9.61
C PRO A 394 14.05 17.88 -9.35
N VAL A 395 12.77 18.28 -9.36
CA VAL A 395 11.62 17.36 -9.22
C VAL A 395 11.14 16.98 -10.62
N HIS A 396 11.29 15.71 -10.96
CA HIS A 396 10.92 15.19 -12.27
C HIS A 396 9.41 15.09 -12.46
N ASP A 397 8.69 14.66 -11.40
CA ASP A 397 7.23 14.52 -11.40
C ASP A 397 6.67 15.15 -10.13
N ILE A 398 5.63 15.95 -10.27
CA ILE A 398 4.88 16.51 -9.15
C ILE A 398 3.41 16.07 -9.19
N PHE A 399 2.89 15.63 -8.06
CA PHE A 399 1.51 15.19 -7.91
C PHE A 399 0.80 16.08 -6.90
N TYR A 400 -0.36 16.60 -7.27
CA TYR A 400 -1.21 17.41 -6.40
C TYR A 400 -2.36 16.57 -5.86
N PHE A 401 -2.52 16.58 -4.55
CA PHE A 401 -3.57 15.85 -3.84
C PHE A 401 -4.46 16.82 -3.08
N PRO A 402 -5.79 16.71 -3.18
CA PRO A 402 -6.65 17.46 -2.27
C PRO A 402 -6.48 16.92 -0.84
N LEU A 403 -6.54 17.81 0.15
CA LEU A 403 -6.54 17.39 1.55
C LEU A 403 -7.84 16.62 1.84
N ILE A 404 -7.71 15.41 2.36
CA ILE A 404 -8.84 14.60 2.80
C ILE A 404 -8.83 14.56 4.32
N ILE A 405 -9.99 14.83 4.93
CA ILE A 405 -10.18 14.73 6.38
C ILE A 405 -11.32 13.74 6.63
N THR A 406 -11.02 12.63 7.26
CA THR A 406 -11.98 11.58 7.55
C THR A 406 -12.17 11.47 9.05
N PRO A 407 -13.25 12.02 9.62
CA PRO A 407 -13.49 12.00 11.05
C PRO A 407 -13.48 10.58 11.63
N PRO A 408 -12.92 10.37 12.84
CA PRO A 408 -12.79 9.06 13.45
C PRO A 408 -14.13 8.38 13.76
N GLU A 409 -15.20 9.16 13.89
CA GLU A 409 -16.56 8.65 14.13
C GLU A 409 -17.08 7.76 12.97
N LEU A 410 -16.56 7.97 11.77
CA LEU A 410 -16.91 7.14 10.60
C LEU A 410 -16.14 5.83 10.53
N TYR A 411 -14.90 5.86 10.99
CA TYR A 411 -13.97 4.75 10.85
C TYR A 411 -13.20 4.53 12.15
N PRO A 412 -13.86 4.01 13.20
CA PRO A 412 -13.31 3.92 14.54
C PRO A 412 -12.10 2.99 14.68
N ASN A 413 -11.95 2.04 13.76
CA ASN A 413 -10.84 1.09 13.77
C ASN A 413 -9.68 1.50 12.83
N LYS A 414 -9.86 2.57 12.07
CA LYS A 414 -8.82 3.13 11.20
C LYS A 414 -7.86 3.99 12.03
N PRO A 415 -6.54 3.92 11.79
CA PRO A 415 -5.62 4.93 12.32
C PRO A 415 -6.04 6.33 11.86
N THR A 416 -6.03 7.29 12.79
CA THR A 416 -6.45 8.67 12.54
C THR A 416 -5.30 9.64 12.80
N SER A 417 -5.19 10.67 11.95
CA SER A 417 -4.26 11.77 12.14
C SER A 417 -4.73 12.73 13.23
N GLU A 418 -3.84 13.59 13.70
CA GLU A 418 -4.21 14.67 14.61
C GLU A 418 -5.20 15.65 13.96
N LEU A 419 -5.05 15.91 12.66
CA LEU A 419 -5.99 16.73 11.91
C LEU A 419 -7.38 16.12 11.87
N GLU A 420 -7.49 14.82 11.67
CA GLU A 420 -8.79 14.12 11.64
C GLU A 420 -9.48 14.13 13.00
N ARG A 421 -8.72 14.06 14.11
CA ARG A 421 -9.27 14.14 15.48
C ARG A 421 -9.65 15.53 15.93
N SER A 422 -9.03 16.56 15.36
CA SER A 422 -9.12 17.95 15.83
C SER A 422 -9.30 18.95 14.70
N TYR A 423 -9.97 18.56 13.62
CA TYR A 423 -10.07 19.35 12.39
C TYR A 423 -10.66 20.76 12.64
N GLU A 424 -11.59 20.91 13.57
CA GLU A 424 -12.19 22.19 13.95
C GLU A 424 -11.16 23.18 14.48
N LYS A 425 -10.15 22.71 15.23
CA LYS A 425 -9.03 23.53 15.73
C LYS A 425 -8.23 24.19 14.62
N TYR A 426 -8.24 23.60 13.43
CA TYR A 426 -7.53 24.09 12.25
C TYR A 426 -8.45 24.80 11.26
N GLY A 427 -9.65 25.18 11.73
CA GLY A 427 -10.61 25.97 10.95
C GLY A 427 -11.46 25.15 9.97
N TYR A 428 -11.39 23.82 9.98
CA TYR A 428 -12.22 23.00 9.11
C TYR A 428 -13.57 22.69 9.76
N VAL A 429 -14.59 22.64 8.92
CA VAL A 429 -15.96 22.28 9.30
C VAL A 429 -16.40 21.11 8.43
N ILE A 430 -16.87 20.05 9.06
CA ILE A 430 -17.40 18.87 8.38
C ILE A 430 -18.83 18.65 8.86
N THR A 431 -19.80 18.78 7.96
CA THR A 431 -21.21 18.54 8.29
C THR A 431 -21.50 17.04 8.26
N LYS A 432 -22.56 16.61 8.97
CA LYS A 432 -23.01 15.21 8.96
C LYS A 432 -23.32 14.69 7.55
N GLU A 433 -23.81 15.56 6.67
CA GLU A 433 -24.12 15.22 5.27
C GLU A 433 -22.85 14.95 4.44
N ASN A 434 -21.76 15.65 4.73
CA ASN A 434 -20.49 15.57 4.02
C ASN A 434 -19.46 14.66 4.70
N MET A 435 -19.75 14.21 5.91
CA MET A 435 -18.83 13.44 6.73
C MET A 435 -18.32 12.18 6.01
N HIS A 436 -19.23 11.43 5.39
CA HIS A 436 -18.93 10.14 4.72
C HIS A 436 -18.10 10.24 3.44
N ILE A 437 -17.93 11.44 2.91
CA ILE A 437 -17.10 11.69 1.71
C ILE A 437 -15.84 12.50 2.01
N GLY A 438 -15.56 12.78 3.28
CA GLY A 438 -14.38 13.54 3.71
C GLY A 438 -14.37 14.99 3.20
N GLN A 439 -15.53 15.52 2.81
CA GLN A 439 -15.66 16.89 2.33
C GLN A 439 -15.72 17.86 3.51
N TRP A 440 -14.86 18.84 3.45
CA TRP A 440 -14.77 19.92 4.43
C TRP A 440 -15.00 21.28 3.79
N THR A 441 -15.44 22.21 4.61
CA THR A 441 -15.30 23.64 4.37
C THR A 441 -14.35 24.21 5.42
N LYS A 442 -13.71 25.33 5.16
CA LYS A 442 -12.87 26.01 6.15
C LYS A 442 -13.05 27.50 6.13
N ASN A 443 -12.77 28.10 7.25
CA ASN A 443 -12.83 29.54 7.47
C ASN A 443 -11.53 29.97 8.15
N ASP A 444 -10.48 30.15 7.37
CA ASP A 444 -9.19 30.68 7.78
C ASP A 444 -8.77 31.84 6.85
N ASP A 445 -7.51 32.25 6.87
CA ASP A 445 -6.96 33.31 6.00
C ASP A 445 -6.65 32.83 4.55
N SER A 446 -7.08 31.64 4.18
CA SER A 446 -6.97 31.06 2.83
C SER A 446 -8.17 31.38 1.96
N ASP A 447 -7.96 31.55 0.67
CA ASP A 447 -9.02 31.66 -0.34
C ASP A 447 -9.52 30.29 -0.86
N ILE A 448 -8.90 29.19 -0.40
CA ILE A 448 -9.35 27.81 -0.68
C ILE A 448 -10.22 27.37 0.48
N THR A 449 -11.53 27.54 0.34
CA THR A 449 -12.50 27.41 1.44
C THR A 449 -13.25 26.07 1.49
N SER A 450 -13.00 25.17 0.52
CA SER A 450 -13.70 23.86 0.50
C SER A 450 -12.88 22.75 -0.15
N PHE A 451 -13.23 21.51 0.21
CA PHE A 451 -12.70 20.31 -0.44
C PHE A 451 -12.96 20.31 -1.96
N ILE A 452 -14.15 20.72 -2.38
CA ILE A 452 -14.52 20.77 -3.80
C ILE A 452 -13.56 21.68 -4.57
N GLN A 453 -13.28 22.86 -4.04
CA GLN A 453 -12.33 23.81 -4.64
C GLN A 453 -10.90 23.24 -4.63
N SER A 454 -10.46 22.66 -3.52
CA SER A 454 -9.16 21.99 -3.39
C SER A 454 -8.98 20.89 -4.44
N ASN A 455 -10.00 20.04 -4.60
CA ASN A 455 -9.98 18.95 -5.58
C ASN A 455 -9.96 19.47 -7.03
N ALA A 456 -10.74 20.52 -7.33
CA ALA A 456 -10.74 21.12 -8.67
C ALA A 456 -9.36 21.71 -9.02
N ILE A 457 -8.70 22.38 -8.08
CA ILE A 457 -7.34 22.93 -8.26
C ILE A 457 -6.34 21.79 -8.48
N ALA A 458 -6.34 20.75 -7.61
CA ALA A 458 -5.43 19.61 -7.75
C ALA A 458 -5.59 18.94 -9.12
N LYS A 459 -6.82 18.74 -9.55
CA LYS A 459 -7.15 18.16 -10.86
C LYS A 459 -6.64 19.01 -12.02
N ALA A 460 -6.90 20.32 -11.98
CA ALA A 460 -6.45 21.24 -13.03
C ALA A 460 -4.91 21.26 -13.15
N LEU A 461 -4.19 21.28 -12.02
CA LEU A 461 -2.73 21.28 -11.99
C LEU A 461 -2.16 19.96 -12.51
N ASN A 462 -2.70 18.82 -12.09
CA ASN A 462 -2.28 17.50 -12.58
C ASN A 462 -2.53 17.36 -14.09
N THR A 463 -3.66 17.88 -14.60
CA THR A 463 -3.96 17.87 -16.05
C THR A 463 -3.00 18.74 -16.82
N ASN A 464 -2.62 19.92 -16.29
CA ASN A 464 -1.67 20.83 -16.92
C ASN A 464 -0.29 20.15 -17.05
N ILE A 465 0.18 19.47 -16.01
CA ILE A 465 1.44 18.71 -16.05
C ILE A 465 1.36 17.60 -17.10
N GLN A 466 0.31 16.80 -17.09
CA GLN A 466 0.13 15.73 -18.08
C GLN A 466 0.18 16.24 -19.52
N ASN A 467 -0.36 17.42 -19.79
CA ASN A 467 -0.33 18.04 -21.12
C ASN A 467 1.08 18.50 -21.53
N LYS A 468 1.93 18.92 -20.57
CA LYS A 468 3.35 19.29 -20.82
C LYS A 468 4.25 18.05 -20.96
N ILE A 469 4.02 17.04 -20.13
CA ILE A 469 4.75 15.78 -20.15
C ILE A 469 4.45 14.97 -21.43
N LYS A 470 3.31 15.18 -22.10
CA LYS A 470 2.99 14.55 -23.41
C LYS A 470 4.06 14.78 -24.49
N LEU A 471 4.94 15.77 -24.35
CA LEU A 471 5.94 16.09 -25.35
C LEU A 471 7.34 15.47 -25.17
N SER A 472 7.73 14.98 -23.98
CA SER A 472 9.06 14.37 -23.83
C SER A 472 9.19 13.25 -22.78
N THR A 473 8.42 13.23 -21.71
CA THR A 473 8.74 12.45 -20.51
C THR A 473 7.70 11.38 -20.13
N VAL A 474 6.43 11.49 -20.51
CA VAL A 474 5.43 10.42 -20.32
C VAL A 474 5.82 9.15 -21.06
N ASN A 475 6.44 9.30 -22.22
CA ASN A 475 7.01 8.15 -22.92
C ASN A 475 8.16 7.50 -22.12
N ASN A 476 8.94 8.28 -21.34
CA ASN A 476 10.03 7.75 -20.53
C ASN A 476 9.55 7.21 -19.18
N PHE A 477 8.53 7.82 -18.55
CA PHE A 477 7.92 7.29 -17.33
C PHE A 477 7.16 5.99 -17.63
N ARG A 478 6.31 5.97 -18.65
CA ARG A 478 5.65 4.75 -19.14
C ARG A 478 6.66 3.73 -19.67
N ARG A 479 7.74 4.14 -20.36
CA ARG A 479 8.79 3.23 -20.78
C ARG A 479 9.58 2.67 -19.61
N HIS A 480 9.97 3.49 -18.65
CA HIS A 480 10.69 3.00 -17.46
C HIS A 480 9.85 2.12 -16.55
N TYR A 481 8.53 2.37 -16.51
CA TYR A 481 7.56 1.54 -15.78
C TYR A 481 6.98 0.41 -16.64
N SER A 482 6.78 0.63 -17.96
CA SER A 482 6.12 -0.35 -18.83
C SER A 482 7.06 -1.34 -19.50
N GLU A 483 8.35 -1.04 -19.60
CA GLU A 483 9.30 -1.97 -20.20
C GLU A 483 9.90 -2.94 -19.17
N THR A 484 9.80 -2.66 -17.88
CA THR A 484 10.49 -3.46 -16.86
C THR A 484 9.61 -4.21 -15.86
N ASN A 485 8.32 -3.90 -15.68
CA ASN A 485 7.61 -4.44 -14.53
C ASN A 485 6.10 -4.68 -14.69
N ILE A 486 5.57 -4.78 -15.89
CA ILE A 486 4.17 -5.15 -16.05
C ILE A 486 4.07 -6.67 -15.95
N ILE A 487 3.51 -7.16 -14.87
CA ILE A 487 2.91 -8.48 -14.90
C ILE A 487 1.87 -8.42 -16.03
N LYS A 488 2.09 -9.19 -17.08
CA LYS A 488 1.08 -9.40 -18.12
C LYS A 488 -0.20 -9.81 -17.42
N ASP A 489 -1.34 -9.45 -17.98
CA ASP A 489 -2.64 -9.75 -17.43
C ASP A 489 -2.64 -11.07 -16.59
N PRO A 490 -2.83 -10.99 -15.26
CA PRO A 490 -2.76 -12.18 -14.39
C PRO A 490 -3.75 -13.27 -14.78
N THR A 491 -4.81 -12.94 -15.54
CA THR A 491 -5.77 -13.93 -16.04
C THR A 491 -5.18 -14.87 -17.07
N THR A 492 -4.14 -14.44 -17.78
CA THR A 492 -3.53 -15.22 -18.87
C THR A 492 -2.40 -16.15 -18.38
N GLU A 493 -1.69 -15.78 -17.35
CA GLU A 493 -0.53 -16.55 -16.86
C GLU A 493 -0.68 -17.00 -15.39
N TYR A 494 -0.92 -16.07 -14.48
CA TYR A 494 -0.90 -16.36 -13.04
C TYR A 494 -1.96 -17.39 -12.63
N PHE A 495 -3.24 -17.15 -12.91
CA PHE A 495 -4.30 -18.05 -12.47
C PHE A 495 -4.28 -19.43 -13.16
N PRO A 496 -4.06 -19.55 -14.48
CA PRO A 496 -3.92 -20.85 -15.13
C PRO A 496 -2.74 -21.68 -14.58
N ASN A 497 -1.60 -21.03 -14.35
CA ASN A 497 -0.42 -21.69 -13.80
C ASN A 497 -0.64 -22.10 -12.34
N LEU A 498 -1.21 -21.23 -11.51
CA LEU A 498 -1.57 -21.54 -10.13
C LEU A 498 -2.52 -22.76 -10.07
N LEU A 499 -3.58 -22.75 -10.86
CA LEU A 499 -4.56 -23.82 -10.87
C LEU A 499 -3.95 -25.14 -11.34
N THR A 500 -3.11 -25.12 -12.36
CA THR A 500 -2.39 -26.32 -12.85
C THR A 500 -1.50 -26.90 -11.75
N MET A 501 -0.77 -26.07 -11.05
CA MET A 501 0.11 -26.47 -9.96
C MET A 501 -0.67 -27.05 -8.77
N LEU A 502 -1.75 -26.39 -8.37
CA LEU A 502 -2.62 -26.85 -7.29
C LEU A 502 -3.28 -28.20 -7.60
N LYS A 503 -3.75 -28.40 -8.84
CA LYS A 503 -4.35 -29.70 -9.27
C LYS A 503 -3.31 -30.82 -9.23
N ARG A 504 -2.11 -30.60 -9.77
CA ARG A 504 -1.03 -31.58 -9.74
C ARG A 504 -0.65 -31.98 -8.30
N ASP A 505 -0.49 -31.02 -7.43
CA ASP A 505 -0.05 -31.28 -6.06
C ASP A 505 -1.16 -31.96 -5.23
N ALA A 506 -2.43 -31.65 -5.48
CA ALA A 506 -3.56 -32.35 -4.86
C ALA A 506 -3.60 -33.84 -5.25
N GLU A 507 -3.30 -34.18 -6.51
CA GLU A 507 -3.21 -35.58 -6.97
C GLU A 507 -2.06 -36.33 -6.28
N ILE A 508 -0.90 -35.69 -6.08
CA ILE A 508 0.23 -36.29 -5.36
C ILE A 508 -0.14 -36.61 -3.90
N VAL A 509 -0.86 -35.72 -3.23
CA VAL A 509 -1.34 -35.95 -1.85
C VAL A 509 -2.25 -37.19 -1.82
N LYS A 510 -3.11 -37.36 -2.80
CA LYS A 510 -4.00 -38.54 -2.90
C LYS A 510 -3.21 -39.85 -3.02
N VAL A 511 -2.19 -39.90 -3.86
CA VAL A 511 -1.36 -41.11 -4.08
C VAL A 511 -0.61 -41.51 -2.82
N ASN A 512 -0.14 -40.52 -2.04
CA ASN A 512 0.61 -40.79 -0.80
C ASN A 512 -0.27 -41.10 0.42
N THR A 513 -1.59 -40.99 0.30
CA THR A 513 -2.55 -41.26 1.38
C THR A 513 -3.33 -42.57 1.17
N VAL A 514 -3.09 -43.30 0.07
CA VAL A 514 -3.56 -44.65 -0.23
C VAL A 514 -2.44 -45.65 0.05
#